data_91f5e80a2d92d4a8ef9b9d4b91f4e91d
#
_entry.id   91f5e80a2d92d4a8ef9b9d4b91f4e91d
#
_cell.length_a   1.000
_cell.length_b   1.000
_cell.length_c   1.000
_cell.angle_alpha   90.00
_cell.angle_beta   90.00
_cell.angle_gamma   90.00
#
_symmetry.space_group_name_H-M   'P 1'
#
loop_
_entity.id
_entity.type
_entity.pdbx_description
1 polymer ?
#
loop_
_entity_poly.entity_id
_entity_poly.type
_entity_poly.pdbx_seq_one_letter_code
_entity_poly.pdbx_strand_id
1 'polypeptide(L)'
;AALMAIAIGALGCSAVSMTGWQAGILTDGAFGQARITEVDPEPVRALLDKGCVAVVAGFQGVTGEGRITTLGRGGSDTTAVALAAALNADRCQIYTDVDGIYDRDPRRYPDATRFARIGYDRMLSLARQGAQVLHDRSIELARDRGIRLEVLSALEDGPGTLVG
;
A
#
# COMPACT_ATOMS: atom_id res chain seq x y z
N ALA A 1 -5.21 12.46 -2.08
CA ALA A 1 -5.08 12.62 -0.63
C ALA A 1 -5.96 13.77 -0.13
N ALA A 2 -5.83 15.02 -0.63
CA ALA A 2 -6.58 16.18 -0.12
C ALA A 2 -8.10 15.99 -0.10
N LEU A 3 -8.71 15.55 -1.20
CA LEU A 3 -10.17 15.30 -1.25
C LEU A 3 -10.62 14.24 -0.24
N MET A 4 -9.81 13.21 -0.01
CA MET A 4 -10.11 12.18 0.99
C MET A 4 -10.07 12.77 2.40
N ALA A 5 -9.06 13.58 2.72
CA ALA A 5 -8.98 14.24 4.03
C ALA A 5 -10.18 15.17 4.28
N ILE A 6 -10.64 15.91 3.26
CA ILE A 6 -11.85 16.74 3.33
C ILE A 6 -13.09 15.88 3.59
N ALA A 7 -13.23 14.75 2.85
CA ALA A 7 -14.37 13.85 3.02
C ALA A 7 -14.41 13.21 4.42
N ILE A 8 -13.26 12.79 4.94
CA ILE A 8 -13.14 12.25 6.31
C ILE A 8 -13.51 13.34 7.34
N GLY A 9 -13.05 14.58 7.11
CA GLY A 9 -13.41 15.72 7.95
C GLY A 9 -14.91 16.00 7.97
N ALA A 10 -15.58 15.88 6.82
CA ALA A 10 -17.04 16.03 6.72
C ALA A 10 -17.83 14.96 7.50
N LEU A 11 -17.22 13.80 7.75
CA LEU A 11 -17.76 12.74 8.61
C LEU A 11 -17.47 12.95 10.11
N GLY A 12 -16.88 14.07 10.49
CA GLY A 12 -16.57 14.41 11.88
C GLY A 12 -15.26 13.85 12.42
N CYS A 13 -14.43 13.24 11.56
CA CYS A 13 -13.11 12.71 11.94
C CYS A 13 -12.03 13.72 11.56
N SER A 14 -11.07 13.96 12.47
CA SER A 14 -9.90 14.79 12.15
C SER A 14 -9.01 14.06 11.13
N ALA A 15 -8.66 14.73 10.04
CA ALA A 15 -7.81 14.15 8.99
C ALA A 15 -6.85 15.19 8.41
N VAL A 16 -5.62 14.77 8.12
CA VAL A 16 -4.58 15.61 7.55
C VAL A 16 -4.05 14.98 6.27
N SER A 17 -4.03 15.75 5.17
CA SER A 17 -3.43 15.32 3.91
C SER A 17 -1.93 15.60 3.95
N MET A 18 -1.12 14.58 3.60
CA MET A 18 0.34 14.66 3.52
C MET A 18 0.83 14.21 2.16
N THR A 19 1.84 14.86 1.64
CA THR A 19 2.67 14.35 0.54
C THR A 19 3.61 13.27 1.04
N GLY A 20 4.22 12.48 0.13
CA GLY A 20 5.17 11.44 0.54
C GLY A 20 6.35 11.98 1.34
N TRP A 21 6.90 13.13 0.96
CA TRP A 21 8.01 13.77 1.69
C TRP A 21 7.58 14.32 3.07
N GLN A 22 6.35 14.83 3.21
CA GLN A 22 5.81 15.23 4.52
C GLN A 22 5.57 14.02 5.44
N ALA A 23 5.31 12.86 4.86
CA ALA A 23 5.16 11.59 5.58
C ALA A 23 6.50 10.88 5.84
N GLY A 24 7.65 11.55 5.59
CA GLY A 24 8.97 11.03 5.90
C GLY A 24 9.50 9.98 4.91
N ILE A 25 8.98 9.90 3.67
CA ILE A 25 9.40 8.89 2.68
C ILE A 25 10.64 9.38 1.94
N LEU A 26 11.80 8.83 2.27
CA LEU A 26 13.07 9.06 1.59
C LEU A 26 13.30 8.03 0.48
N THR A 27 13.88 8.48 -0.62
CA THR A 27 14.15 7.65 -1.80
C THR A 27 15.55 7.89 -2.36
N ASP A 28 16.00 6.94 -3.18
CA ASP A 28 17.14 7.17 -4.06
C ASP A 28 16.82 8.17 -5.18
N GLY A 29 17.83 8.53 -5.96
CA GLY A 29 17.70 9.49 -7.06
C GLY A 29 17.24 8.89 -8.40
N ALA A 30 16.73 7.66 -8.44
CA ALA A 30 16.27 7.02 -9.67
C ALA A 30 14.88 7.52 -10.08
N PHE A 31 14.79 8.74 -10.62
CA PHE A 31 13.53 9.39 -11.00
C PHE A 31 12.66 8.50 -11.89
N GLY A 32 11.35 8.42 -11.57
CA GLY A 32 10.39 7.58 -12.27
C GLY A 32 10.36 6.10 -11.85
N GLN A 33 11.41 5.61 -11.18
CA GLN A 33 11.53 4.24 -10.64
C GLN A 33 12.26 4.22 -9.30
N ALA A 34 12.12 5.27 -8.51
CA ALA A 34 12.83 5.41 -7.24
C ALA A 34 12.50 4.27 -6.26
N ARG A 35 13.48 3.95 -5.43
CA ARG A 35 13.32 3.01 -4.32
C ARG A 35 13.24 3.76 -3.01
N ILE A 36 12.34 3.35 -2.14
CA ILE A 36 12.30 3.85 -0.76
C ILE A 36 13.54 3.34 -0.05
N THR A 37 14.36 4.26 0.43
CA THR A 37 15.57 3.96 1.19
C THR A 37 15.32 3.98 2.68
N GLU A 38 14.42 4.87 3.13
CA GLU A 38 14.08 5.07 4.52
C GLU A 38 12.66 5.63 4.63
N VAL A 39 11.99 5.36 5.73
CA VAL A 39 10.74 6.02 6.13
C VAL A 39 10.89 6.48 7.57
N ASP A 40 10.86 7.79 7.79
CA ASP A 40 10.72 8.37 9.12
C ASP A 40 9.25 8.30 9.55
N PRO A 41 8.87 7.48 10.55
CA PRO A 41 7.49 7.35 10.97
C PRO A 41 6.96 8.53 11.79
N GLU A 42 7.83 9.37 12.36
CA GLU A 42 7.45 10.38 13.36
C GLU A 42 6.41 11.40 12.86
N PRO A 43 6.49 11.94 11.61
CA PRO A 43 5.49 12.88 11.13
C PRO A 43 4.07 12.28 11.07
N VAL A 44 3.97 11.00 10.70
CA VAL A 44 2.68 10.28 10.66
C VAL A 44 2.24 9.89 12.06
N ARG A 45 3.14 9.35 12.89
CA ARG A 45 2.87 8.96 14.27
C ARG A 45 2.34 10.13 15.10
N ALA A 46 2.94 11.31 14.97
CA ALA A 46 2.50 12.51 15.68
C ALA A 46 1.06 12.94 15.35
N LEU A 47 0.52 12.58 14.19
CA LEU A 47 -0.89 12.77 13.84
C LEU A 47 -1.77 11.67 14.44
N LEU A 48 -1.34 10.41 14.33
CA LEU A 48 -2.08 9.27 14.88
C LEU A 48 -2.25 9.39 16.40
N ASP A 49 -1.22 9.82 17.12
CA ASP A 49 -1.24 10.03 18.58
C ASP A 49 -2.24 11.11 19.00
N LYS A 50 -2.58 12.03 18.10
CA LYS A 50 -3.64 13.06 18.29
C LYS A 50 -5.03 12.57 17.86
N GLY A 51 -5.17 11.30 17.49
CA GLY A 51 -6.42 10.77 16.97
C GLY A 51 -6.77 11.24 15.56
N CYS A 52 -5.80 11.75 14.80
CA CYS A 52 -6.02 12.21 13.42
C CYS A 52 -5.74 11.09 12.42
N VAL A 53 -6.52 11.05 11.35
CA VAL A 53 -6.26 10.21 10.18
C VAL A 53 -5.21 10.88 9.30
N ALA A 54 -4.08 10.23 9.08
CA ALA A 54 -3.06 10.68 8.13
C ALA A 54 -3.38 10.15 6.72
N VAL A 55 -3.72 11.03 5.81
CA VAL A 55 -4.03 10.69 4.41
C VAL A 55 -2.80 10.97 3.55
N VAL A 56 -1.95 9.98 3.37
CA VAL A 56 -0.67 10.12 2.66
C VAL A 56 -0.85 9.91 1.16
N ALA A 57 -0.31 10.84 0.36
CA ALA A 57 -0.20 10.65 -1.08
C ALA A 57 0.93 9.67 -1.38
N GLY A 58 0.58 8.44 -1.73
CA GLY A 58 1.52 7.40 -2.14
C GLY A 58 2.21 7.69 -3.49
N PHE A 59 3.03 6.75 -3.97
CA PHE A 59 3.73 6.81 -5.25
C PHE A 59 4.90 7.79 -5.31
N GLN A 60 5.15 8.57 -4.31
CA GLN A 60 6.15 9.63 -4.27
C GLN A 60 6.97 9.63 -2.99
N GLY A 61 8.18 10.16 -3.09
CA GLY A 61 9.07 10.44 -1.98
C GLY A 61 10.03 11.57 -2.32
N VAL A 62 11.08 11.74 -1.56
CA VAL A 62 12.07 12.78 -1.73
C VAL A 62 13.48 12.22 -1.56
N THR A 63 14.44 12.73 -2.32
CA THR A 63 15.86 12.44 -2.09
C THR A 63 16.41 13.22 -0.89
N GLY A 64 17.55 12.81 -0.37
CA GLY A 64 18.26 13.56 0.68
C GLY A 64 18.60 15.03 0.30
N GLU A 65 18.60 15.35 -1.00
CA GLU A 65 18.79 16.71 -1.53
C GLU A 65 17.47 17.49 -1.67
N GLY A 66 16.33 16.93 -1.26
CA GLY A 66 15.02 17.57 -1.34
C GLY A 66 14.34 17.49 -2.70
N ARG A 67 14.80 16.62 -3.62
CA ARG A 67 14.21 16.45 -4.96
C ARG A 67 13.09 15.41 -4.93
N ILE A 68 11.91 15.79 -5.41
CA ILE A 68 10.74 14.88 -5.45
C ILE A 68 10.97 13.78 -6.49
N THR A 69 10.67 12.54 -6.10
CA THR A 69 10.79 11.35 -6.94
C THR A 69 9.46 10.62 -7.03
N THR A 70 9.32 9.74 -8.02
CA THR A 70 8.20 8.81 -8.15
C THR A 70 8.70 7.37 -8.15
N LEU A 71 7.92 6.48 -7.53
CA LEU A 71 8.31 5.09 -7.30
C LEU A 71 8.06 4.19 -8.52
N GLY A 72 7.35 4.69 -9.53
CA GLY A 72 6.97 3.91 -10.70
C GLY A 72 5.82 2.94 -10.42
N ARG A 73 5.65 1.95 -11.30
CA ARG A 73 4.53 1.00 -11.23
C ARG A 73 4.45 0.29 -9.88
N GLY A 74 3.24 0.16 -9.32
CA GLY A 74 3.01 -0.41 -7.98
C GLY A 74 3.50 0.47 -6.82
N GLY A 75 3.85 1.73 -7.10
CA GLY A 75 4.42 2.64 -6.09
C GLY A 75 3.47 2.98 -4.94
N SER A 76 2.14 3.00 -5.16
CA SER A 76 1.16 3.24 -4.08
C SER A 76 1.12 2.10 -3.09
N ASP A 77 1.09 0.84 -3.57
CA ASP A 77 1.13 -0.35 -2.72
C ASP A 77 2.45 -0.42 -1.95
N THR A 78 3.56 -0.14 -2.65
CA THR A 78 4.90 -0.08 -2.03
C THR A 78 4.95 0.98 -0.93
N THR A 79 4.33 2.15 -1.14
CA THR A 79 4.22 3.21 -0.13
C THR A 79 3.41 2.73 1.08
N ALA A 80 2.26 2.09 0.86
CA ALA A 80 1.40 1.59 1.93
C ALA A 80 2.14 0.56 2.79
N VAL A 81 2.83 -0.39 2.17
CA VAL A 81 3.61 -1.42 2.88
C VAL A 81 4.79 -0.80 3.64
N ALA A 82 5.50 0.16 3.04
CA ALA A 82 6.63 0.83 3.69
C ALA A 82 6.19 1.62 4.94
N LEU A 83 5.07 2.33 4.85
CA LEU A 83 4.47 3.03 6.01
C LEU A 83 3.99 2.05 7.08
N ALA A 84 3.30 0.97 6.68
CA ALA A 84 2.86 -0.06 7.62
C ALA A 84 4.05 -0.67 8.39
N ALA A 85 5.16 -0.94 7.70
CA ALA A 85 6.37 -1.44 8.32
C ALA A 85 7.01 -0.43 9.29
N ALA A 86 7.14 0.84 8.88
CA ALA A 86 7.74 1.88 9.71
C ALA A 86 6.91 2.22 10.95
N LEU A 87 5.58 2.10 10.86
CA LEU A 87 4.64 2.33 11.96
C LEU A 87 4.43 1.10 12.85
N ASN A 88 5.00 -0.07 12.49
CA ASN A 88 4.71 -1.36 13.12
C ASN A 88 3.21 -1.68 13.15
N ALA A 89 2.54 -1.47 12.01
CA ALA A 89 1.12 -1.73 11.88
C ALA A 89 0.79 -3.23 11.95
N ASP A 90 -0.34 -3.59 12.52
CA ASP A 90 -0.79 -4.98 12.61
C ASP A 90 -1.06 -5.61 11.25
N ARG A 91 -1.43 -4.80 10.26
CA ARG A 91 -1.75 -5.20 8.90
C ARG A 91 -1.71 -4.01 7.94
N CYS A 92 -1.62 -4.32 6.64
CA CYS A 92 -1.77 -3.36 5.56
C CYS A 92 -2.92 -3.81 4.65
N GLN A 93 -3.97 -3.03 4.55
CA GLN A 93 -5.13 -3.31 3.70
C GLN A 93 -4.97 -2.61 2.35
N ILE A 94 -5.08 -3.37 1.27
CA ILE A 94 -5.06 -2.87 -0.11
C ILE A 94 -6.46 -3.00 -0.68
N TYR A 95 -7.13 -1.88 -0.85
CA TYR A 95 -8.43 -1.81 -1.49
C TYR A 95 -8.27 -1.61 -2.99
N THR A 96 -8.91 -2.48 -3.77
CA THR A 96 -8.80 -2.53 -5.24
C THR A 96 -10.15 -2.84 -5.90
N ASP A 97 -10.17 -2.97 -7.21
CA ASP A 97 -11.37 -3.27 -8.03
C ASP A 97 -11.72 -4.77 -8.07
N VAL A 98 -10.98 -5.61 -7.35
CA VAL A 98 -11.24 -7.05 -7.20
C VAL A 98 -11.46 -7.40 -5.73
N ASP A 99 -12.23 -8.45 -5.48
CA ASP A 99 -12.62 -8.90 -4.12
C ASP A 99 -11.61 -9.86 -3.46
N GLY A 100 -10.44 -10.01 -4.07
CA GLY A 100 -9.35 -10.85 -3.55
C GLY A 100 -8.47 -11.42 -4.66
N ILE A 101 -7.66 -12.41 -4.29
CA ILE A 101 -6.72 -13.08 -5.18
C ILE A 101 -7.26 -14.45 -5.55
N TYR A 102 -7.22 -14.78 -6.84
CA TYR A 102 -7.73 -16.01 -7.41
C TYR A 102 -6.61 -16.89 -7.98
N ASP A 103 -6.86 -18.17 -8.11
CA ASP A 103 -5.94 -19.12 -8.73
C ASP A 103 -5.75 -18.87 -10.23
N ARG A 104 -6.74 -18.22 -10.86
CA ARG A 104 -6.77 -17.78 -12.27
C ARG A 104 -7.74 -16.60 -12.42
N ASP A 105 -7.74 -15.95 -13.58
CA ASP A 105 -8.58 -14.79 -13.84
C ASP A 105 -10.09 -15.17 -13.80
N PRO A 106 -10.87 -14.70 -12.81
CA PRO A 106 -12.29 -15.04 -12.68
C PRO A 106 -13.14 -14.48 -13.82
N ARG A 107 -12.68 -13.46 -14.55
CA ARG A 107 -13.37 -12.91 -15.72
C ARG A 107 -13.32 -13.87 -16.92
N ARG A 108 -12.28 -14.73 -16.98
CA ARG A 108 -12.09 -15.72 -18.03
C ARG A 108 -12.55 -17.12 -17.60
N TYR A 109 -12.47 -17.40 -16.31
CA TYR A 109 -12.74 -18.71 -15.71
C TYR A 109 -13.76 -18.55 -14.58
N PRO A 110 -15.08 -18.77 -14.87
CA PRO A 110 -16.14 -18.62 -13.87
C PRO A 110 -16.01 -19.56 -12.66
N ASP A 111 -15.24 -20.64 -12.81
CA ASP A 111 -14.92 -21.64 -11.79
C ASP A 111 -13.60 -21.33 -11.04
N ALA A 112 -13.02 -20.14 -11.23
CA ALA A 112 -11.84 -19.69 -10.50
C ALA A 112 -12.12 -19.64 -8.99
N THR A 113 -11.15 -20.12 -8.22
CA THR A 113 -11.29 -20.19 -6.75
C THR A 113 -10.48 -19.07 -6.10
N ARG A 114 -11.16 -18.27 -5.27
CA ARG A 114 -10.51 -17.23 -4.49
C ARG A 114 -9.76 -17.85 -3.30
N PHE A 115 -8.54 -17.40 -3.08
CA PHE A 115 -7.79 -17.76 -1.89
C PHE A 115 -8.31 -16.99 -0.66
N ALA A 116 -8.64 -17.71 0.42
CA ALA A 116 -8.86 -17.08 1.72
C ALA A 116 -7.51 -16.58 2.30
N ARG A 117 -6.45 -17.36 2.07
CA ARG A 117 -5.06 -17.02 2.44
C ARG A 117 -4.10 -17.54 1.38
N ILE A 118 -3.00 -16.77 1.16
CA ILE A 118 -1.90 -17.13 0.26
C ILE A 118 -0.58 -16.67 0.87
N GLY A 119 0.47 -17.52 0.79
CA GLY A 119 1.82 -17.13 1.23
C GLY A 119 2.50 -16.17 0.23
N TYR A 120 3.46 -15.38 0.71
CA TYR A 120 4.18 -14.38 -0.11
C TYR A 120 4.82 -14.98 -1.36
N ASP A 121 5.51 -16.12 -1.25
CA ASP A 121 6.21 -16.73 -2.39
C ASP A 121 5.25 -17.18 -3.50
N ARG A 122 4.09 -17.73 -3.11
CA ARG A 122 3.05 -18.08 -4.07
C ARG A 122 2.43 -16.85 -4.70
N MET A 123 2.19 -15.79 -3.90
CA MET A 123 1.69 -14.51 -4.42
C MET A 123 2.68 -13.87 -5.39
N LEU A 124 3.98 -13.88 -5.09
CA LEU A 124 5.03 -13.42 -5.99
C LEU A 124 5.04 -14.20 -7.31
N SER A 125 4.88 -15.54 -7.23
CA SER A 125 4.77 -16.37 -8.42
C SER A 125 3.59 -15.98 -9.30
N LEU A 126 2.41 -15.75 -8.72
CA LEU A 126 1.22 -15.29 -9.44
C LEU A 126 1.42 -13.90 -10.07
N ALA A 127 1.99 -12.94 -9.32
CA ALA A 127 2.26 -11.60 -9.81
C ALA A 127 3.20 -11.63 -11.03
N ARG A 128 4.26 -12.42 -10.99
CA ARG A 128 5.20 -12.61 -12.11
C ARG A 128 4.61 -13.35 -13.31
N GLN A 129 3.54 -14.13 -13.11
CA GLN A 129 2.77 -14.78 -14.18
C GLN A 129 1.68 -13.87 -14.77
N GLY A 130 1.57 -12.63 -14.29
CA GLY A 130 0.66 -11.63 -14.83
C GLY A 130 -0.59 -11.34 -14.00
N ALA A 131 -0.69 -11.86 -12.79
CA ALA A 131 -1.73 -11.41 -11.85
C ALA A 131 -1.43 -9.96 -11.42
N GLN A 132 -2.29 -9.01 -11.84
CA GLN A 132 -2.05 -7.57 -11.66
C GLN A 132 -2.70 -7.00 -10.38
N VAL A 133 -2.97 -7.82 -9.38
CA VAL A 133 -3.65 -7.39 -8.14
C VAL A 133 -2.68 -6.67 -7.20
N LEU A 134 -1.48 -7.22 -7.04
CA LEU A 134 -0.38 -6.62 -6.25
C LEU A 134 0.89 -6.61 -7.10
N HIS A 135 1.69 -5.56 -6.94
CA HIS A 135 2.98 -5.48 -7.60
C HIS A 135 4.04 -6.27 -6.81
N ASP A 136 4.95 -6.97 -7.53
CA ASP A 136 6.01 -7.79 -6.94
C ASP A 136 6.84 -7.04 -5.88
N ARG A 137 7.23 -5.79 -6.13
CA ARG A 137 7.99 -4.95 -5.19
C ARG A 137 7.28 -4.75 -3.85
N SER A 138 5.95 -4.61 -3.84
CA SER A 138 5.18 -4.46 -2.60
C SER A 138 5.10 -5.77 -1.83
N ILE A 139 4.98 -6.90 -2.54
CA ILE A 139 4.95 -8.24 -1.94
C ILE A 139 6.30 -8.60 -1.33
N GLU A 140 7.40 -8.33 -2.06
CA GLU A 140 8.78 -8.53 -1.57
C GLU A 140 9.03 -7.72 -0.30
N LEU A 141 8.66 -6.43 -0.31
CA LEU A 141 8.80 -5.57 0.86
C LEU A 141 7.97 -6.08 2.05
N ALA A 142 6.71 -6.50 1.81
CA ALA A 142 5.85 -7.05 2.84
C ALA A 142 6.43 -8.32 3.46
N ARG A 143 6.94 -9.24 2.63
CA ARG A 143 7.63 -10.46 3.08
C ARG A 143 8.85 -10.13 3.93
N ASP A 144 9.72 -9.26 3.43
CA ASP A 144 11.00 -8.92 4.07
C ASP A 144 10.81 -8.18 5.40
N ARG A 145 9.67 -7.50 5.57
CA ARG A 145 9.28 -6.78 6.78
C ARG A 145 8.26 -7.52 7.66
N GLY A 146 7.78 -8.68 7.22
CA GLY A 146 6.78 -9.47 7.95
C GLY A 146 5.41 -8.78 8.03
N ILE A 147 5.07 -7.89 7.09
CA ILE A 147 3.81 -7.13 7.08
C ILE A 147 2.72 -7.94 6.42
N ARG A 148 1.69 -8.28 7.18
CA ARG A 148 0.49 -8.96 6.71
C ARG A 148 -0.31 -8.06 5.78
N LEU A 149 -0.60 -8.53 4.55
CA LEU A 149 -1.44 -7.80 3.60
C LEU A 149 -2.84 -8.41 3.57
N GLU A 150 -3.86 -7.55 3.43
CA GLU A 150 -5.23 -7.96 3.15
C GLU A 150 -5.67 -7.28 1.84
N VAL A 151 -6.01 -8.07 0.83
CA VAL A 151 -6.55 -7.56 -0.44
C VAL A 151 -8.07 -7.60 -0.35
N LEU A 152 -8.70 -6.42 -0.50
CA LEU A 152 -10.11 -6.19 -0.29
C LEU A 152 -10.73 -5.45 -1.49
N SER A 153 -12.01 -5.66 -1.73
CA SER A 153 -12.74 -4.85 -2.71
C SER A 153 -12.99 -3.43 -2.18
N ALA A 154 -12.81 -2.45 -3.06
CA ALA A 154 -13.24 -1.07 -2.80
C ALA A 154 -14.72 -0.84 -3.11
N LEU A 155 -15.40 -1.82 -3.73
CA LEU A 155 -16.77 -1.69 -4.25
C LEU A 155 -17.79 -2.51 -3.46
N GLU A 156 -17.36 -3.61 -2.84
CA GLU A 156 -18.23 -4.57 -2.16
C GLU A 156 -17.62 -5.03 -0.85
N ASP A 157 -18.46 -5.23 0.15
CA ASP A 157 -18.01 -5.82 1.41
C ASP A 157 -17.73 -7.32 1.23
N GLY A 158 -16.60 -7.77 1.74
CA GLY A 158 -16.20 -9.16 1.63
C GLY A 158 -14.93 -9.49 2.44
N PRO A 159 -14.67 -10.79 2.64
CA PRO A 159 -13.53 -11.22 3.47
C PRO A 159 -12.16 -11.02 2.81
N GLY A 160 -12.12 -10.73 1.51
CA GLY A 160 -10.86 -10.53 0.79
C GLY A 160 -9.93 -11.75 0.75
N THR A 161 -8.64 -11.49 0.54
CA THR A 161 -7.56 -12.48 0.62
C THR A 161 -6.46 -11.99 1.55
N LEU A 162 -6.05 -12.82 2.49
CA LEU A 162 -4.91 -12.57 3.37
C LEU A 162 -3.62 -13.06 2.70
N VAL A 163 -2.59 -12.19 2.63
CA VAL A 163 -1.24 -12.51 2.13
C VAL A 163 -0.25 -12.45 3.29
N GLY A 164 0.38 -13.61 3.59
CA GLY A 164 1.32 -13.71 4.70
C GLY A 164 1.52 -15.09 5.26
#